data_b8e4f9b4b058c5c96d262e3f9bd08ceb
#
_entry.id   b8e4f9b4b058c5c96d262e3f9bd08ceb
#
_cell.length_a   1.000
_cell.length_b   1.000
_cell.length_c   1.000
_cell.angle_alpha   90.00
_cell.angle_beta   90.00
_cell.angle_gamma   90.00
#
_symmetry.space_group_name_H-M   'P 1'
#
loop_
_entity.id
_entity.type
_entity.pdbx_description
1 polymer ?
#
loop_
_entity_poly.entity_id
_entity_poly.type
_entity_poly.pdbx_seq_one_letter_code
_entity_poly.pdbx_strand_id
1 'polypeptide(L)' 'MKDEDKTYENETVINFKQAQTDDTINKLRNNVRDLLSMNTQYKTELADQIVKITKLEQEVTDLKKERSDYYNVS' A
#
# COMPACT_ATOMS: atom_id res chain seq x y z
N MET A 1 -18.76 -0.28 -51.95
CA MET A 1 -17.80 0.79 -51.62
C MET A 1 -18.15 1.54 -50.34
N LYS A 2 -19.39 1.94 -50.16
CA LYS A 2 -19.79 2.61 -48.89
C LYS A 2 -19.62 1.71 -47.66
N ASP A 3 -19.85 0.41 -47.82
CA ASP A 3 -19.70 -0.54 -46.73
C ASP A 3 -18.25 -0.77 -46.37
N GLU A 4 -17.35 -0.74 -47.37
CA GLU A 4 -15.92 -0.87 -47.12
C GLU A 4 -15.38 0.35 -46.36
N ASP A 5 -15.82 1.55 -46.73
CA ASP A 5 -15.42 2.79 -46.06
C ASP A 5 -15.90 2.79 -44.60
N LYS A 6 -17.11 2.34 -44.32
CA LYS A 6 -17.64 2.23 -42.98
C LYS A 6 -16.90 1.21 -42.16
N THR A 7 -16.52 0.06 -42.74
CA THR A 7 -15.74 -0.95 -42.07
C THR A 7 -14.37 -0.43 -41.69
N TYR A 8 -13.73 0.31 -42.59
CA TYR A 8 -12.43 0.90 -42.34
C TYR A 8 -12.48 1.93 -41.19
N GLU A 9 -13.48 2.81 -41.20
CA GLU A 9 -13.69 3.80 -40.14
C GLU A 9 -13.92 3.11 -38.79
N ASN A 10 -14.71 2.04 -38.76
CA ASN A 10 -14.97 1.30 -37.55
C ASN A 10 -13.71 0.65 -37.00
N GLU A 11 -12.88 0.08 -37.87
CA GLU A 11 -11.59 -0.51 -37.45
C GLU A 11 -10.68 0.55 -36.84
N THR A 12 -10.59 1.73 -37.45
CA THR A 12 -9.78 2.83 -36.94
C THR A 12 -10.26 3.27 -35.56
N VAL A 13 -11.56 3.42 -35.38
CA VAL A 13 -12.17 3.81 -34.08
C VAL A 13 -11.94 2.73 -33.06
N ILE A 14 -12.09 1.46 -33.41
CA ILE A 14 -11.85 0.33 -32.50
C ILE A 14 -10.39 0.31 -32.06
N ASN A 15 -9.46 0.49 -33.00
CA ASN A 15 -8.03 0.52 -32.68
C ASN A 15 -7.69 1.68 -31.75
N PHE A 16 -8.26 2.84 -31.96
CA PHE A 16 -8.06 4.01 -31.10
C PHE A 16 -8.58 3.74 -29.69
N LYS A 17 -9.79 3.21 -29.59
CA LYS A 17 -10.39 2.87 -28.27
C LYS A 17 -9.58 1.78 -27.57
N GLN A 18 -9.08 0.80 -28.31
CA GLN A 18 -8.25 -0.26 -27.74
C GLN A 18 -6.94 0.31 -27.19
N ALA A 19 -6.31 1.21 -27.93
CA ALA A 19 -5.08 1.87 -27.47
C ALA A 19 -5.32 2.68 -26.19
N GLN A 20 -6.44 3.40 -26.10
CA GLN A 20 -6.80 4.13 -24.88
C GLN A 20 -7.06 3.18 -23.70
N THR A 21 -7.74 2.07 -23.97
CA THR A 21 -8.03 1.06 -22.96
C THR A 21 -6.74 0.41 -22.47
N ASP A 22 -5.82 0.09 -23.37
CA ASP A 22 -4.53 -0.48 -23.02
C ASP A 22 -3.71 0.49 -22.16
N ASP A 23 -3.71 1.77 -22.50
CA ASP A 23 -3.05 2.80 -21.71
C ASP A 23 -3.64 2.89 -20.31
N THR A 24 -4.96 2.86 -20.20
CA THR A 24 -5.66 2.88 -18.91
C THR A 24 -5.30 1.65 -18.08
N ILE A 25 -5.28 0.47 -18.70
CA ILE A 25 -4.88 -0.77 -18.03
C ILE A 25 -3.46 -0.66 -17.48
N ASN A 26 -2.55 -0.14 -18.26
CA ASN A 26 -1.15 0.02 -17.85
C ASN A 26 -1.02 0.99 -16.68
N LYS A 27 -1.75 2.10 -16.71
CA LYS A 27 -1.77 3.07 -15.61
C LYS A 27 -2.32 2.45 -14.33
N LEU A 28 -3.40 1.68 -14.44
CA LEU A 28 -3.99 1.00 -13.30
C LEU A 28 -3.06 -0.06 -12.72
N ARG A 29 -2.37 -0.81 -13.58
CA ARG A 29 -1.37 -1.79 -13.13
C ARG A 29 -0.24 -1.12 -12.37
N ASN A 30 0.25 0.01 -12.86
CA ASN A 30 1.30 0.78 -12.20
C ASN A 30 0.81 1.29 -10.84
N ASN A 31 -0.41 1.79 -10.76
CA ASN A 31 -1.01 2.25 -9.52
C ASN A 31 -1.14 1.11 -8.50
N VAL A 32 -1.58 -0.06 -8.93
CA VAL A 32 -1.68 -1.25 -8.07
C VAL A 32 -0.31 -1.64 -7.55
N ARG A 33 0.70 -1.63 -8.40
CA ARG A 33 2.08 -1.95 -8.01
C ARG A 33 2.60 -0.99 -6.95
N ASP A 34 2.38 0.31 -7.16
CA ASP A 34 2.79 1.34 -6.21
C ASP A 34 2.07 1.18 -4.87
N LEU A 35 0.76 0.94 -4.90
CA LEU A 35 -0.03 0.73 -3.70
C LEU A 35 0.42 -0.52 -2.93
N LEU A 36 0.78 -1.59 -3.63
CA LEU A 36 1.30 -2.80 -2.99
C LEU A 36 2.64 -2.53 -2.32
N SER A 37 3.51 -1.78 -2.98
CA SER A 37 4.80 -1.38 -2.42
C SER A 37 4.62 -0.54 -1.16
N MET A 38 3.76 0.47 -1.21
CA MET A 38 3.46 1.33 -0.06
C MET A 38 2.85 0.53 1.09
N ASN A 39 1.95 -0.40 0.76
CA ASN A 39 1.32 -1.26 1.75
C ASN A 39 2.37 -2.13 2.48
N THR A 40 3.33 -2.67 1.75
CA THR A 40 4.44 -3.44 2.33
C THR A 40 5.27 -2.58 3.26
N GLN A 41 5.59 -1.34 2.86
CA GLN A 41 6.33 -0.38 3.70
C GLN A 41 5.56 -0.07 4.98
N TYR A 42 4.27 0.20 4.88
CA TYR A 42 3.42 0.49 6.04
C TYR A 42 3.37 -0.68 7.01
N LYS A 43 3.27 -1.90 6.51
CA LYS A 43 3.29 -3.10 7.35
C LYS A 43 4.60 -3.22 8.11
N THR A 44 5.72 -2.94 7.46
CA THR A 44 7.03 -2.97 8.08
C THR A 44 7.14 -1.89 9.17
N GLU A 45 6.69 -0.68 8.88
CA GLU A 45 6.67 0.42 9.85
C GLU A 45 5.79 0.09 11.06
N LEU A 46 4.63 -0.50 10.83
CA LEU A 46 3.74 -0.92 11.91
C LEU A 46 4.39 -1.99 12.79
N ALA A 47 5.06 -2.96 12.18
CA ALA A 47 5.78 -3.99 12.93
C ALA A 47 6.87 -3.37 13.81
N ASP A 48 7.64 -2.42 13.28
CA ASP A 48 8.67 -1.70 14.04
C ASP A 48 8.06 -0.92 15.20
N GLN A 49 6.94 -0.24 14.97
CA GLN A 49 6.24 0.49 16.02
C GLN A 49 5.72 -0.42 17.12
N ILE A 50 5.20 -1.59 16.76
CA ILE A 50 4.74 -2.58 17.73
C ILE A 50 5.90 -3.05 18.62
N VAL A 51 7.06 -3.30 18.02
CA VAL A 51 8.28 -3.68 18.78
C VAL A 51 8.65 -2.58 19.76
N LYS A 52 8.66 -1.31 19.33
CA LYS A 52 8.98 -0.16 20.19
C LYS A 52 7.98 -0.02 21.34
N ILE A 53 6.69 -0.16 21.06
CA ILE A 53 5.64 -0.08 22.06
C ILE A 53 5.83 -1.20 23.10
N THR A 54 6.10 -2.41 22.65
CA THR A 54 6.33 -3.55 23.55
C THR A 54 7.52 -3.29 24.46
N LYS A 55 8.61 -2.75 23.93
CA LYS A 55 9.80 -2.39 24.74
C LYS A 55 9.48 -1.32 25.77
N LEU A 56 8.74 -0.28 25.37
CA LEU A 56 8.36 0.81 26.28
C LEU A 56 7.44 0.32 27.37
N GLU A 57 6.50 -0.56 27.05
CA GLU A 57 5.61 -1.18 28.02
C GLU A 57 6.40 -1.99 29.05
N GLN A 58 7.41 -2.72 28.59
CA GLN A 58 8.30 -3.49 29.46
C GLN A 58 9.10 -2.56 30.37
N GLU A 59 9.64 -1.47 29.84
CA GLU A 59 10.37 -0.48 30.63
C GLU A 59 9.48 0.14 31.72
N VAL A 60 8.26 0.48 31.37
CA VAL A 60 7.28 1.02 32.33
C VAL A 60 7.01 0.01 33.43
N THR A 61 6.82 -1.26 33.06
CA THR A 61 6.59 -2.32 34.03
C THR A 61 7.78 -2.48 34.98
N ASP A 62 9.00 -2.47 34.43
CA ASP A 62 10.24 -2.58 35.21
C ASP A 62 10.39 -1.41 36.16
N LEU A 63 10.14 -0.20 35.68
CA LEU A 63 10.23 1.02 36.51
C LEU A 63 9.21 1.02 37.63
N LYS A 64 7.99 0.56 37.37
CA LYS A 64 6.97 0.43 38.40
C LYS A 64 7.39 -0.57 39.47
N LYS A 65 8.00 -1.66 39.05
CA LYS A 65 8.51 -2.67 39.98
C LYS A 65 9.64 -2.12 40.83
N GLU A 66 10.61 -1.42 40.24
CA GLU A 66 11.69 -0.77 40.97
C GLU A 66 11.16 0.23 41.98
N ARG A 67 10.18 1.05 41.58
CA ARG A 67 9.55 2.02 42.48
C ARG A 67 8.87 1.32 43.66
N SER A 68 8.14 0.24 43.39
CA SER A 68 7.45 -0.52 44.41
C SER A 68 8.46 -1.16 45.37
N ASP A 69 9.52 -1.75 44.85
CA ASP A 69 10.57 -2.35 45.66
C ASP A 69 11.27 -1.30 46.54
N TYR A 70 11.53 -0.13 46.00
CA TYR A 70 12.14 0.98 46.73
C TYR A 70 11.28 1.40 47.93
N TYR A 71 9.97 1.57 47.73
CA TYR A 71 9.06 1.95 48.80
C TYR A 71 8.86 0.80 49.82
N ASN A 72 8.91 -0.43 49.40
CA ASN A 72 8.73 -1.56 50.28
C ASN A 72 9.96 -1.84 51.18
N VAL A 73 11.14 -1.41 50.75
CA VAL A 73 12.39 -1.57 51.54
C VAL A 73 12.45 -0.59 52.69
N SER A 74 11.82 0.56 52.50
CA SER A 74 11.80 1.59 53.55
C SER A 74 10.77 1.31 54.62
#